data_f1c21636f76996b37a87fdf9efbc562d
#
_entry.id   f1c21636f76996b37a87fdf9efbc562d
#
_cell.length_a   1.000
_cell.length_b   1.000
_cell.length_c   1.000
_cell.angle_alpha   90.00
_cell.angle_beta   90.00
_cell.angle_gamma   90.00
#
_symmetry.space_group_name_H-M   'P 1'
#
loop_
_entity.id
_entity.type
_entity.pdbx_description
1 polymer ?
#
loop_
_entity_poly.entity_id
_entity_poly.type
_entity_poly.pdbx_seq_one_letter_code
_entity_poly.pdbx_strand_id
1 'polypeptide(L)'
;ITVLGDSFEGKRLNSPNDVVVHSNGSIWFTDPTYGILSDYEGFRAEPEQPTHNVYRLDPETGALTAVVTDFIQPNGLAFSADEKRLYIADSGERDGEEPRHLRVFDVVGGATLTNGREFCRLEGGRPDGLRVDERGNVWTSGGPLVHCYAPDGTLLGRIHVPEGVANL
;
A
#
# COMPACT_ATOMS: atom_id res chain seq x y z
N ILE A 1 -14.97 -12.52 15.27
CA ILE A 1 -13.78 -11.87 14.66
C ILE A 1 -12.56 -12.62 15.17
N THR A 2 -11.69 -13.02 14.25
CA THR A 2 -10.40 -13.64 14.57
C THR A 2 -9.29 -12.65 14.19
N VAL A 3 -8.40 -12.35 15.13
CA VAL A 3 -7.20 -11.57 14.86
C VAL A 3 -6.17 -12.52 14.24
N LEU A 4 -5.65 -12.17 13.06
CA LEU A 4 -4.65 -12.96 12.34
C LEU A 4 -3.22 -12.56 12.69
N GLY A 5 -3.00 -11.29 13.04
CA GLY A 5 -1.72 -10.74 13.48
C GLY A 5 -1.91 -9.34 14.05
N ASP A 6 -1.29 -9.04 15.16
CA ASP A 6 -1.33 -7.75 15.84
C ASP A 6 0.07 -7.23 16.21
N SER A 7 1.10 -8.06 16.01
CA SER A 7 2.46 -7.75 16.42
C SER A 7 3.50 -8.39 15.48
N PHE A 8 4.65 -7.75 15.37
CA PHE A 8 5.82 -8.23 14.65
C PHE A 8 7.06 -8.06 15.52
N GLU A 9 7.86 -9.14 15.68
CA GLU A 9 9.06 -9.16 16.54
C GLU A 9 8.80 -8.68 17.98
N GLY A 10 7.62 -9.03 18.53
CA GLY A 10 7.22 -8.70 19.91
C GLY A 10 6.76 -7.27 20.12
N LYS A 11 6.60 -6.47 19.06
CA LYS A 11 6.09 -5.09 19.08
C LYS A 11 4.77 -5.01 18.33
N ARG A 12 3.84 -4.19 18.81
CA ARG A 12 2.57 -3.97 18.12
C ARG A 12 2.79 -3.43 16.71
N LEU A 13 1.93 -3.83 15.78
CA LEU A 13 1.80 -3.16 14.50
C LEU A 13 1.40 -1.69 14.71
N ASN A 14 1.77 -0.82 13.76
CA ASN A 14 1.39 0.60 13.85
C ASN A 14 -0.12 0.77 13.67
N SER A 15 -0.59 0.73 12.46
CA SER A 15 -2.02 0.79 12.13
C SER A 15 -2.28 0.21 10.74
N PRO A 16 -2.44 -1.12 10.62
CA PRO A 16 -2.69 -1.76 9.33
C PRO A 16 -3.78 -1.05 8.54
N ASN A 17 -3.48 -0.70 7.28
CA ASN A 17 -4.30 0.20 6.48
C ASN A 17 -5.00 -0.53 5.33
N ASP A 18 -4.28 -1.00 4.31
CA ASP A 18 -4.87 -1.69 3.17
C ASP A 18 -4.35 -3.14 3.07
N VAL A 19 -5.15 -4.01 2.44
CA VAL A 19 -4.90 -5.45 2.43
C VAL A 19 -5.28 -6.07 1.08
N VAL A 20 -4.43 -6.99 0.60
CA VAL A 20 -4.73 -7.85 -0.56
C VAL A 20 -4.37 -9.30 -0.26
N VAL A 21 -5.06 -10.21 -0.93
CA VAL A 21 -4.82 -11.65 -0.80
C VAL A 21 -4.28 -12.18 -2.12
N HIS A 22 -3.14 -12.84 -2.08
CA HIS A 22 -2.57 -13.55 -3.20
C HIS A 22 -3.27 -14.90 -3.41
N SER A 23 -3.31 -15.42 -4.64
CA SER A 23 -4.00 -16.69 -4.99
C SER A 23 -3.49 -17.91 -4.21
N ASN A 24 -2.26 -17.86 -3.67
CA ASN A 24 -1.72 -18.88 -2.77
C ASN A 24 -2.24 -18.79 -1.33
N GLY A 25 -3.17 -17.87 -1.05
CA GLY A 25 -3.78 -17.64 0.26
C GLY A 25 -2.98 -16.70 1.17
N SER A 26 -1.77 -16.28 0.81
CA SER A 26 -1.01 -15.32 1.63
C SER A 26 -1.68 -13.94 1.64
N ILE A 27 -1.63 -13.27 2.79
CA ILE A 27 -2.27 -11.98 3.02
C ILE A 27 -1.17 -10.92 3.09
N TRP A 28 -1.31 -9.86 2.31
CA TRP A 28 -0.34 -8.77 2.23
C TRP A 28 -1.00 -7.48 2.64
N PHE A 29 -0.34 -6.71 3.50
CA PHE A 29 -0.92 -5.48 4.02
C PHE A 29 0.14 -4.42 4.32
N THR A 30 -0.30 -3.17 4.35
CA THR A 30 0.50 -1.99 4.68
C THR A 30 0.26 -1.59 6.13
N ASP A 31 1.32 -1.07 6.79
CA ASP A 31 1.28 -0.70 8.22
C ASP A 31 1.86 0.71 8.46
N PRO A 32 1.19 1.76 7.92
CA PRO A 32 1.53 3.15 8.22
C PRO A 32 1.10 3.54 9.63
N THR A 33 1.24 4.82 9.96
CA THR A 33 0.87 5.34 11.29
C THR A 33 -0.48 6.09 11.33
N TYR A 34 -1.25 6.12 10.24
CA TYR A 34 -2.48 6.95 10.18
C TYR A 34 -3.44 6.73 11.33
N GLY A 35 -3.73 5.48 11.68
CA GLY A 35 -4.68 5.14 12.75
C GLY A 35 -4.18 5.44 14.16
N ILE A 36 -2.91 5.82 14.34
CA ILE A 36 -2.33 6.16 15.65
C ILE A 36 -1.84 7.61 15.75
N LEU A 37 -1.93 8.40 14.67
CA LEU A 37 -1.54 9.83 14.70
C LEU A 37 -2.50 10.69 15.50
N SER A 38 -3.78 10.33 15.53
CA SER A 38 -4.83 11.09 16.22
C SER A 38 -5.99 10.18 16.63
N ASP A 39 -6.93 10.71 17.40
CA ASP A 39 -8.16 9.99 17.78
C ASP A 39 -9.27 10.10 16.71
N TYR A 40 -8.97 10.60 15.53
CA TYR A 40 -9.94 10.76 14.44
C TYR A 40 -10.11 9.48 13.61
N GLU A 41 -9.01 8.84 13.21
CA GLU A 41 -9.02 7.60 12.39
C GLU A 41 -8.78 6.33 13.22
N GLY A 42 -8.44 6.50 14.49
CA GLY A 42 -8.18 5.40 15.40
C GLY A 42 -7.97 5.91 16.83
N PHE A 43 -6.97 5.37 17.51
CA PHE A 43 -6.60 5.80 18.87
C PHE A 43 -5.15 6.22 18.89
N ARG A 44 -4.91 7.46 19.29
CA ARG A 44 -3.57 8.00 19.36
C ARG A 44 -2.65 7.13 20.22
N ALA A 45 -1.52 6.76 19.65
CA ALA A 45 -0.48 5.98 20.32
C ALA A 45 0.89 6.31 19.75
N GLU A 46 1.94 5.98 20.48
CA GLU A 46 3.29 6.02 19.95
C GLU A 46 3.54 4.76 19.12
N PRO A 47 4.20 4.87 17.95
CA PRO A 47 4.54 3.73 17.13
C PRO A 47 5.54 2.84 17.84
N GLU A 48 5.29 1.53 17.88
CA GLU A 48 6.24 0.55 18.42
C GLU A 48 7.17 -0.01 17.33
N GLN A 49 6.69 -0.06 16.07
CA GLN A 49 7.53 -0.44 14.94
C GLN A 49 8.44 0.72 14.54
N PRO A 50 9.73 0.46 14.29
CA PRO A 50 10.69 1.51 13.95
C PRO A 50 10.54 2.03 12.52
N THR A 51 9.80 1.32 11.69
CA THR A 51 9.59 1.57 10.26
C THR A 51 8.11 1.35 9.88
N HIS A 52 7.70 1.93 8.77
CA HIS A 52 6.38 1.71 8.21
C HIS A 52 6.49 0.61 7.16
N ASN A 53 6.05 -0.58 7.52
CA ASN A 53 6.34 -1.78 6.75
C ASN A 53 5.18 -2.19 5.84
N VAL A 54 5.53 -2.95 4.83
CA VAL A 54 4.60 -3.82 4.12
C VAL A 54 4.86 -5.25 4.61
N TYR A 55 3.80 -5.92 5.02
CA TYR A 55 3.89 -7.27 5.58
C TYR A 55 3.23 -8.30 4.68
N ARG A 56 3.75 -9.52 4.76
CA ARG A 56 3.12 -10.75 4.25
C ARG A 56 2.86 -11.69 5.43
N LEU A 57 1.61 -12.09 5.57
CA LEU A 57 1.20 -13.15 6.50
C LEU A 57 1.03 -14.45 5.73
N ASP A 58 1.68 -15.49 6.21
CA ASP A 58 1.49 -16.85 5.74
C ASP A 58 0.33 -17.50 6.51
N PRO A 59 -0.78 -17.86 5.84
CA PRO A 59 -1.98 -18.35 6.54
C PRO A 59 -1.82 -19.75 7.10
N GLU A 60 -0.87 -20.56 6.60
CA GLU A 60 -0.67 -21.92 7.08
C GLU A 60 0.15 -21.94 8.36
N THR A 61 1.16 -21.09 8.44
CA THR A 61 2.09 -21.04 9.57
C THR A 61 1.78 -19.92 10.56
N GLY A 62 1.01 -18.91 10.15
CA GLY A 62 0.81 -17.68 10.90
C GLY A 62 2.05 -16.76 10.92
N ALA A 63 3.09 -17.10 10.16
CA ALA A 63 4.32 -16.32 10.12
C ALA A 63 4.10 -14.97 9.42
N LEU A 64 4.47 -13.89 10.11
CA LEU A 64 4.48 -12.54 9.58
C LEU A 64 5.91 -12.17 9.15
N THR A 65 6.05 -11.63 7.95
CA THR A 65 7.32 -11.20 7.37
C THR A 65 7.21 -9.77 6.88
N ALA A 66 8.12 -8.89 7.28
CA ALA A 66 8.26 -7.58 6.68
C ALA A 66 8.95 -7.73 5.31
N VAL A 67 8.21 -7.46 4.23
CA VAL A 67 8.68 -7.65 2.84
C VAL A 67 9.24 -6.38 2.23
N VAL A 68 8.84 -5.21 2.74
CA VAL A 68 9.43 -3.90 2.42
C VAL A 68 9.40 -3.04 3.68
N THR A 69 10.51 -2.32 3.95
CA THR A 69 10.70 -1.57 5.20
C THR A 69 11.15 -0.11 4.99
N ASP A 70 11.13 0.36 3.74
CA ASP A 70 11.68 1.66 3.32
C ASP A 70 10.63 2.61 2.73
N PHE A 71 9.36 2.41 3.09
CA PHE A 71 8.28 3.35 2.79
C PHE A 71 8.21 4.47 3.85
N ILE A 72 7.73 5.64 3.44
CA ILE A 72 7.42 6.74 4.37
C ILE A 72 6.04 6.53 4.99
N GLN A 73 5.00 6.36 4.15
CA GLN A 73 3.65 6.03 4.59
C GLN A 73 3.02 5.11 3.54
N PRO A 74 3.27 3.79 3.62
CA PRO A 74 2.66 2.85 2.68
C PRO A 74 1.15 2.85 2.87
N ASN A 75 0.42 2.88 1.75
CA ASN A 75 -1.03 3.00 1.76
C ASN A 75 -1.64 1.88 0.89
N GLY A 76 -2.41 2.20 -0.14
CA GLY A 76 -3.02 1.21 -1.00
C GLY A 76 -2.02 0.25 -1.64
N LEU A 77 -2.42 -1.01 -1.83
CA LEU A 77 -1.63 -1.99 -2.57
C LEU A 77 -2.51 -2.89 -3.43
N ALA A 78 -1.99 -3.33 -4.59
CA ALA A 78 -2.69 -4.26 -5.48
C ALA A 78 -1.71 -5.09 -6.30
N PHE A 79 -2.06 -6.37 -6.52
CA PHE A 79 -1.37 -7.22 -7.47
C PHE A 79 -1.79 -6.91 -8.91
N SER A 80 -0.89 -7.16 -9.86
CA SER A 80 -1.27 -7.34 -11.25
C SER A 80 -2.15 -8.59 -11.41
N ALA A 81 -2.94 -8.66 -12.50
CA ALA A 81 -3.84 -9.78 -12.74
C ALA A 81 -3.15 -11.16 -12.79
N ASP A 82 -1.88 -11.21 -13.17
CA ASP A 82 -1.05 -12.41 -13.16
C ASP A 82 -0.26 -12.62 -11.87
N GLU A 83 -0.47 -11.74 -10.89
CA GLU A 83 0.17 -11.73 -9.56
C GLU A 83 1.72 -11.70 -9.59
N LYS A 84 2.32 -11.34 -10.73
CA LYS A 84 3.77 -11.20 -10.86
C LYS A 84 4.31 -9.85 -10.45
N ARG A 85 3.43 -8.88 -10.22
CA ARG A 85 3.79 -7.54 -9.74
C ARG A 85 2.89 -7.15 -8.57
N LEU A 86 3.47 -6.41 -7.63
CA LEU A 86 2.75 -5.73 -6.56
C LEU A 86 3.01 -4.24 -6.67
N TYR A 87 1.95 -3.47 -6.80
CA TYR A 87 1.97 -2.01 -6.76
C TYR A 87 1.63 -1.54 -5.35
N ILE A 88 2.36 -0.55 -4.85
CA ILE A 88 2.17 -0.02 -3.50
C ILE A 88 2.27 1.49 -3.56
N ALA A 89 1.30 2.17 -2.96
CA ALA A 89 1.28 3.61 -2.80
C ALA A 89 2.17 4.04 -1.63
N ASP A 90 2.96 5.10 -1.83
CA ASP A 90 3.59 5.85 -0.75
C ASP A 90 2.98 7.25 -0.72
N SER A 91 2.19 7.54 0.29
CA SER A 91 1.54 8.84 0.44
C SER A 91 2.49 9.92 0.96
N GLY A 92 3.70 9.54 1.41
CA GLY A 92 4.69 10.45 1.96
C GLY A 92 4.28 11.08 3.29
N GLU A 93 5.10 11.97 3.81
CA GLU A 93 4.80 12.73 5.03
C GLU A 93 3.62 13.67 4.83
N ARG A 94 2.81 13.83 5.90
CA ARG A 94 1.57 14.64 5.87
C ARG A 94 1.83 16.08 5.40
N ASP A 95 2.90 16.69 5.87
CA ASP A 95 3.30 18.06 5.58
C ASP A 95 4.55 18.13 4.67
N GLY A 96 5.06 16.97 4.22
CA GLY A 96 6.21 16.84 3.32
C GLY A 96 5.82 16.94 1.84
N GLU A 97 6.80 17.29 1.02
CA GLU A 97 6.59 17.37 -0.43
C GLU A 97 6.73 16.01 -1.12
N GLU A 98 7.45 15.07 -0.52
CA GLU A 98 7.85 13.80 -1.14
C GLU A 98 7.90 12.65 -0.11
N PRO A 99 7.78 11.39 -0.54
CA PRO A 99 7.35 10.95 -1.88
C PRO A 99 5.82 10.94 -2.01
N ARG A 100 5.31 11.13 -3.24
CA ARG A 100 3.89 10.96 -3.62
C ARG A 100 3.87 10.10 -4.87
N HIS A 101 4.19 8.84 -4.71
CA HIS A 101 4.42 7.94 -5.81
C HIS A 101 3.83 6.56 -5.58
N LEU A 102 3.69 5.84 -6.67
CA LEU A 102 3.52 4.40 -6.63
C LEU A 102 4.87 3.73 -6.87
N ARG A 103 5.15 2.69 -6.11
CA ARG A 103 6.25 1.76 -6.38
C ARG A 103 5.70 0.45 -6.91
N VAL A 104 6.49 -0.22 -7.74
CA VAL A 104 6.18 -1.56 -8.25
C VAL A 104 7.33 -2.50 -7.93
N PHE A 105 6.98 -3.71 -7.55
CA PHE A 105 7.90 -4.80 -7.21
C PHE A 105 7.58 -6.03 -8.05
N ASP A 106 8.58 -6.81 -8.37
CA ASP A 106 8.38 -8.13 -8.94
C ASP A 106 8.13 -9.14 -7.81
N VAL A 107 7.09 -9.95 -7.95
CA VAL A 107 6.70 -10.97 -6.96
C VAL A 107 7.34 -12.29 -7.36
N VAL A 108 8.16 -12.84 -6.46
CA VAL A 108 8.87 -14.09 -6.69
C VAL A 108 8.29 -15.19 -5.80
N GLY A 109 7.81 -16.26 -6.42
CA GLY A 109 7.24 -17.42 -5.74
C GLY A 109 6.02 -17.12 -4.88
N GLY A 110 5.34 -15.97 -5.11
CA GLY A 110 4.21 -15.54 -4.29
C GLY A 110 4.58 -15.25 -2.82
N ALA A 111 5.87 -14.99 -2.55
CA ALA A 111 6.37 -14.85 -1.18
C ALA A 111 7.33 -13.69 -0.95
N THR A 112 8.12 -13.30 -1.94
CA THR A 112 9.14 -12.26 -1.81
C THR A 112 9.00 -11.20 -2.88
N LEU A 113 9.46 -9.98 -2.56
CA LEU A 113 9.48 -8.84 -3.47
C LEU A 113 10.92 -8.53 -3.89
N THR A 114 11.12 -8.28 -5.17
CA THR A 114 12.40 -7.90 -5.75
C THR A 114 12.25 -6.75 -6.73
N ASN A 115 13.35 -6.16 -7.17
CA ASN A 115 13.38 -5.13 -8.21
C ASN A 115 12.41 -3.95 -7.92
N GLY A 116 12.34 -3.52 -6.67
CA GLY A 116 11.54 -2.37 -6.26
C GLY A 116 11.99 -1.10 -7.00
N ARG A 117 11.03 -0.43 -7.67
CA ARG A 117 11.28 0.78 -8.45
C ARG A 117 10.08 1.71 -8.43
N GLU A 118 10.31 2.98 -8.66
CA GLU A 118 9.23 3.93 -8.88
C GLU A 118 8.44 3.53 -10.13
N PHE A 119 7.14 3.48 -10.02
CA PHE A 119 6.22 3.22 -11.14
C PHE A 119 5.73 4.53 -11.74
N CYS A 120 5.23 5.43 -10.91
CA CYS A 120 4.82 6.78 -11.31
C CYS A 120 4.77 7.72 -10.11
N ARG A 121 4.82 9.03 -10.39
CA ARG A 121 4.54 10.09 -9.40
C ARG A 121 3.20 10.74 -9.68
N LEU A 122 2.47 11.06 -8.63
CA LEU A 122 1.21 11.76 -8.75
C LEU A 122 1.46 13.27 -8.78
N GLU A 123 0.87 13.92 -9.80
CA GLU A 123 0.73 15.36 -9.84
C GLU A 123 -0.62 15.74 -9.22
N GLY A 124 -0.58 16.38 -8.07
CA GLY A 124 -1.78 16.78 -7.33
C GLY A 124 -2.38 15.64 -6.49
N GLY A 125 -2.39 15.83 -5.19
CA GLY A 125 -2.86 14.84 -4.22
C GLY A 125 -1.79 13.85 -3.79
N ARG A 126 -2.16 12.97 -2.87
CA ARG A 126 -1.35 11.88 -2.34
C ARG A 126 -2.00 10.59 -2.75
N PRO A 127 -1.25 9.60 -3.25
CA PRO A 127 -1.84 8.32 -3.58
C PRO A 127 -2.38 7.65 -2.31
N ASP A 128 -3.57 7.07 -2.43
CA ASP A 128 -4.27 6.38 -1.36
C ASP A 128 -4.62 4.97 -1.82
N GLY A 129 -5.89 4.62 -2.02
CA GLY A 129 -6.26 3.33 -2.56
C GLY A 129 -5.87 3.14 -4.03
N LEU A 130 -5.67 1.91 -4.45
CA LEU A 130 -5.37 1.57 -5.85
C LEU A 130 -5.95 0.23 -6.29
N ARG A 131 -6.17 0.08 -7.60
CA ARG A 131 -6.61 -1.16 -8.25
C ARG A 131 -5.91 -1.33 -9.59
N VAL A 132 -5.83 -2.57 -10.04
CA VAL A 132 -5.29 -2.92 -11.37
C VAL A 132 -6.41 -3.56 -12.19
N ASP A 133 -6.65 -3.03 -13.41
CA ASP A 133 -7.67 -3.58 -14.30
C ASP A 133 -7.14 -4.78 -15.12
N GLU A 134 -8.04 -5.44 -15.87
CA GLU A 134 -7.71 -6.60 -16.69
C GLU A 134 -6.69 -6.31 -17.81
N ARG A 135 -6.52 -5.04 -18.19
CA ARG A 135 -5.54 -4.60 -19.19
C ARG A 135 -4.19 -4.27 -18.56
N GLY A 136 -4.10 -4.36 -17.23
CA GLY A 136 -2.92 -4.01 -16.44
C GLY A 136 -2.77 -2.51 -16.18
N ASN A 137 -3.80 -1.70 -16.46
CA ASN A 137 -3.76 -0.30 -16.09
C ASN A 137 -3.93 -0.17 -14.58
N VAL A 138 -3.16 0.74 -13.99
CA VAL A 138 -3.17 1.02 -12.56
C VAL A 138 -4.03 2.26 -12.31
N TRP A 139 -5.07 2.08 -11.52
CA TRP A 139 -5.97 3.12 -11.08
C TRP A 139 -5.64 3.46 -9.63
N THR A 140 -5.44 4.73 -9.31
CA THR A 140 -5.15 5.19 -7.95
C THR A 140 -5.89 6.47 -7.63
N SER A 141 -6.41 6.55 -6.42
CA SER A 141 -6.96 7.78 -5.88
C SER A 141 -5.83 8.73 -5.46
N GLY A 142 -6.11 10.01 -5.49
CA GLY A 142 -5.16 11.04 -5.07
C GLY A 142 -5.84 12.40 -4.92
N GLY A 143 -6.22 12.78 -3.68
CA GLY A 143 -7.03 13.97 -3.45
C GLY A 143 -8.38 13.89 -4.17
N PRO A 144 -8.82 14.93 -4.92
CA PRO A 144 -10.10 14.92 -5.65
C PRO A 144 -9.98 14.27 -7.03
N LEU A 145 -8.99 13.41 -7.25
CA LEU A 145 -8.71 12.79 -8.54
C LEU A 145 -8.60 11.28 -8.42
N VAL A 146 -9.04 10.59 -9.47
CA VAL A 146 -8.66 9.22 -9.76
C VAL A 146 -7.77 9.25 -10.99
N HIS A 147 -6.56 8.74 -10.87
CA HIS A 147 -5.57 8.68 -11.93
C HIS A 147 -5.56 7.29 -12.55
N CYS A 148 -5.42 7.22 -13.87
CA CYS A 148 -5.23 5.96 -14.60
C CYS A 148 -3.88 5.98 -15.31
N TYR A 149 -3.06 4.98 -15.02
CA TYR A 149 -1.74 4.80 -15.63
C TYR A 149 -1.69 3.51 -16.45
N ALA A 150 -1.05 3.56 -17.60
CA ALA A 150 -0.72 2.36 -18.39
C ALA A 150 0.28 1.46 -17.63
N PRO A 151 0.47 0.19 -18.03
CA PRO A 151 1.41 -0.73 -17.39
C PRO A 151 2.88 -0.31 -17.39
N ASP A 152 3.24 0.66 -18.20
CA ASP A 152 4.58 1.28 -18.26
C ASP A 152 4.74 2.54 -17.39
N GLY A 153 3.68 2.95 -16.66
CA GLY A 153 3.65 4.14 -15.83
C GLY A 153 3.22 5.42 -16.56
N THR A 154 2.87 5.34 -17.85
CA THR A 154 2.37 6.50 -18.61
C THR A 154 0.97 6.89 -18.13
N LEU A 155 0.76 8.16 -17.78
CA LEU A 155 -0.56 8.68 -17.41
C LEU A 155 -1.51 8.65 -18.61
N LEU A 156 -2.60 7.90 -18.51
CA LEU A 156 -3.64 7.81 -19.53
C LEU A 156 -4.71 8.87 -19.36
N GLY A 157 -5.03 9.23 -18.11
CA GLY A 157 -6.06 10.21 -17.82
C GLY A 157 -6.38 10.34 -16.34
N ARG A 158 -7.27 11.28 -16.05
CA ARG A 158 -7.75 11.58 -14.70
C ARG A 158 -9.26 11.71 -14.70
N ILE A 159 -9.91 11.26 -13.65
CA ILE A 159 -11.32 11.50 -13.37
C ILE A 159 -11.37 12.48 -12.20
N HIS A 160 -12.01 13.62 -12.42
CA HIS A 160 -12.23 14.58 -11.34
C HIS A 160 -13.45 14.20 -10.53
N VAL A 161 -13.28 14.12 -9.23
CA VAL A 161 -14.35 13.85 -8.24
C VAL A 161 -14.50 15.11 -7.38
N PRO A 162 -15.72 15.54 -7.02
CA PRO A 162 -15.92 16.77 -6.25
C PRO A 162 -15.34 16.76 -4.85
N GLU A 163 -15.06 15.56 -4.31
CA GLU A 163 -14.55 15.34 -2.96
C GLU A 163 -13.28 14.49 -2.98
N GLY A 164 -12.61 14.36 -1.84
CA GLY A 164 -11.46 13.49 -1.70
C GLY A 164 -11.84 12.01 -1.91
N VAL A 165 -11.04 11.30 -2.70
CA VAL A 165 -11.22 9.88 -2.97
C VAL A 165 -10.17 9.11 -2.19
N ALA A 166 -10.60 8.30 -1.23
CA ALA A 166 -9.70 7.46 -0.42
C ALA A 166 -9.42 6.10 -1.11
N ASN A 167 -10.43 5.49 -1.72
CA ASN A 167 -10.28 4.18 -2.36
C ASN A 167 -11.21 4.05 -3.59
N LEU A 168 -11.02 2.99 -4.38
CA LEU A 168 -11.80 2.74 -5.60
C LEU A 168 -11.91 1.23 -5.92
#